data_ceef78e6059a1c55544d87f2f1bd1fa1
#
_entry.id   ceef78e6059a1c55544d87f2f1bd1fa1
#
_cell.length_a   1.000
_cell.length_b   1.000
_cell.length_c   1.000
_cell.angle_alpha   90.00
_cell.angle_beta   90.00
_cell.angle_gamma   90.00
#
_symmetry.space_group_name_H-M   'P 1'
#
loop_
_entity.id
_entity.type
_entity.pdbx_description
1 polymer ?
#
loop_
_entity_poly.entity_id
_entity_poly.type
_entity_poly.pdbx_seq_one_letter_code
_entity_poly.pdbx_strand_id
1 'polypeptide(L)'
;GVTPEKIKTRIDKTVSDLHIEHLLHRNVFSMSGGEKQSLAFASVYAMNPDIYVLDEPSANLDIGAVETLKAQIQQIKLQGKSIVIAEHRLYYLTDLIDRVIVIADGHIEKEFTREEFTNLTNEECHKMGLRSLTVPVHIGHTSADSTGTLEIKHLTVKNKKHIIFEDLNFSVSEGNILGVLRENGAGKTTLMR
;
A
#
# COMPACT_ATOMS: atom_id res chain seq x y z
N GLY A 1 23.41 -26.21 9.10
CA GLY A 1 21.98 -25.89 9.22
C GLY A 1 21.73 -25.04 10.48
N VAL A 2 20.63 -24.31 10.50
CA VAL A 2 20.21 -23.51 11.68
C VAL A 2 19.50 -24.43 12.66
N THR A 3 19.82 -24.35 13.97
CA THR A 3 19.15 -25.17 14.99
C THR A 3 17.70 -24.76 15.21
N PRO A 4 16.81 -25.68 15.64
CA PRO A 4 15.39 -25.35 15.91
C PRO A 4 15.20 -24.19 16.89
N GLU A 5 16.03 -24.09 17.91
CA GLU A 5 15.97 -22.98 18.87
C GLU A 5 16.28 -21.63 18.20
N LYS A 6 17.29 -21.58 17.34
CA LYS A 6 17.61 -20.36 16.58
C LYS A 6 16.50 -19.98 15.60
N ILE A 7 15.85 -20.96 14.98
CA ILE A 7 14.69 -20.71 14.11
C ILE A 7 13.56 -20.10 14.92
N LYS A 8 13.23 -20.70 16.07
CA LYS A 8 12.18 -20.18 16.95
C LYS A 8 12.47 -18.74 17.40
N THR A 9 13.67 -18.48 17.90
CA THR A 9 14.09 -17.15 18.34
C THR A 9 13.97 -16.11 17.20
N ARG A 10 14.33 -16.49 15.96
CA ARG A 10 14.19 -15.60 14.79
C ARG A 10 12.72 -15.33 14.45
N ILE A 11 11.88 -16.35 14.52
CA ILE A 11 10.43 -16.19 14.29
C ILE A 11 9.84 -15.27 15.35
N ASP A 12 10.09 -15.54 16.63
CA ASP A 12 9.55 -14.75 17.73
C ASP A 12 9.99 -13.27 17.62
N LYS A 13 11.28 -13.04 17.30
CA LYS A 13 11.81 -11.70 17.04
C LYS A 13 11.13 -11.03 15.84
N THR A 14 11.02 -11.72 14.72
CA THR A 14 10.38 -11.20 13.49
C THR A 14 8.94 -10.81 13.74
N VAL A 15 8.19 -11.66 14.43
CA VAL A 15 6.79 -11.42 14.76
C VAL A 15 6.63 -10.17 15.62
N SER A 16 7.48 -10.02 16.64
CA SER A 16 7.49 -8.85 17.52
C SER A 16 7.93 -7.58 16.79
N ASP A 17 9.03 -7.63 16.03
CA ASP A 17 9.57 -6.46 15.33
C ASP A 17 8.61 -5.91 14.26
N LEU A 18 7.83 -6.80 13.63
CA LEU A 18 6.91 -6.43 12.54
C LEU A 18 5.43 -6.33 12.99
N HIS A 19 5.14 -6.58 14.27
CA HIS A 19 3.79 -6.53 14.87
C HIS A 19 2.77 -7.41 14.14
N ILE A 20 3.16 -8.64 13.78
CA ILE A 20 2.34 -9.59 13.01
C ILE A 20 1.84 -10.79 13.83
N GLU A 21 1.74 -10.66 15.16
CA GLU A 21 1.25 -11.71 16.07
C GLU A 21 -0.11 -12.25 15.65
N HIS A 22 -0.97 -11.37 15.15
CA HIS A 22 -2.32 -11.69 14.69
C HIS A 22 -2.37 -12.62 13.46
N LEU A 23 -1.23 -12.79 12.75
CA LEU A 23 -1.12 -13.67 11.59
C LEU A 23 -0.67 -15.09 11.91
N LEU A 24 -0.07 -15.34 13.08
CA LEU A 24 0.61 -16.61 13.42
C LEU A 24 -0.25 -17.86 13.26
N HIS A 25 -1.54 -17.77 13.52
CA HIS A 25 -2.46 -18.91 13.49
C HIS A 25 -3.51 -18.79 12.37
N ARG A 26 -3.32 -17.86 11.44
CA ARG A 26 -4.28 -17.67 10.35
C ARG A 26 -3.91 -18.52 9.14
N ASN A 27 -4.94 -18.99 8.47
CA ASN A 27 -4.77 -19.69 7.20
C ASN A 27 -4.39 -18.67 6.11
N VAL A 28 -3.27 -18.90 5.40
CA VAL A 28 -2.77 -18.02 4.34
C VAL A 28 -3.80 -17.76 3.24
N PHE A 29 -4.63 -18.77 2.92
CA PHE A 29 -5.68 -18.60 1.90
C PHE A 29 -6.81 -17.64 2.31
N SER A 30 -6.99 -17.42 3.61
CA SER A 30 -7.98 -16.49 4.14
C SER A 30 -7.43 -15.08 4.41
N MET A 31 -6.13 -14.86 4.20
CA MET A 31 -5.48 -13.58 4.41
C MET A 31 -5.79 -12.60 3.28
N SER A 32 -5.90 -11.32 3.63
CA SER A 32 -5.96 -10.21 2.68
C SER A 32 -4.64 -10.06 1.89
N GLY A 33 -4.67 -9.25 0.83
CA GLY A 33 -3.45 -8.95 0.05
C GLY A 33 -2.34 -8.33 0.90
N GLY A 34 -2.68 -7.36 1.77
CA GLY A 34 -1.73 -6.72 2.68
C GLY A 34 -1.15 -7.68 3.71
N GLU A 35 -1.97 -8.55 4.31
CA GLU A 35 -1.50 -9.58 5.27
C GLU A 35 -0.56 -10.59 4.60
N LYS A 36 -0.86 -11.01 3.37
CA LYS A 36 0.04 -11.87 2.59
C LYS A 36 1.36 -11.18 2.27
N GLN A 37 1.32 -9.91 1.92
CA GLN A 37 2.52 -9.10 1.69
C GLN A 37 3.37 -8.97 2.97
N SER A 38 2.74 -8.67 4.11
CA SER A 38 3.43 -8.61 5.40
C SER A 38 4.06 -9.96 5.78
N LEU A 39 3.40 -11.08 5.49
CA LEU A 39 3.96 -12.41 5.72
C LEU A 39 5.14 -12.72 4.79
N ALA A 40 5.05 -12.36 3.50
CA ALA A 40 6.14 -12.49 2.54
C ALA A 40 7.36 -11.66 2.97
N PHE A 41 7.13 -10.42 3.38
CA PHE A 41 8.16 -9.54 3.93
C PHE A 41 8.80 -10.13 5.18
N ALA A 42 8.01 -10.64 6.12
CA ALA A 42 8.48 -11.27 7.35
C ALA A 42 9.37 -12.49 7.09
N SER A 43 9.08 -13.26 6.05
CA SER A 43 9.89 -14.41 5.67
C SER A 43 11.31 -14.02 5.25
N VAL A 44 11.45 -12.92 4.51
CA VAL A 44 12.76 -12.35 4.12
C VAL A 44 13.43 -11.71 5.33
N TYR A 45 12.67 -10.97 6.14
CA TYR A 45 13.18 -10.32 7.35
C TYR A 45 13.79 -11.33 8.35
N ALA A 46 13.14 -12.49 8.53
CA ALA A 46 13.62 -13.56 9.40
C ALA A 46 14.98 -14.14 8.97
N MET A 47 15.35 -14.03 7.69
CA MET A 47 16.67 -14.42 7.18
C MET A 47 17.78 -13.44 7.61
N ASN A 48 17.40 -12.21 7.98
CA ASN A 48 18.28 -11.12 8.40
C ASN A 48 19.41 -10.84 7.38
N PRO A 49 19.10 -10.59 6.11
CA PRO A 49 20.13 -10.25 5.12
C PRO A 49 20.73 -8.87 5.40
N ASP A 50 21.89 -8.57 4.82
CA ASP A 50 22.49 -7.24 4.90
C ASP A 50 21.94 -6.29 3.84
N ILE A 51 21.40 -6.82 2.75
CA ILE A 51 20.81 -6.07 1.65
C ILE A 51 19.43 -6.65 1.34
N TYR A 52 18.42 -5.79 1.32
CA TYR A 52 17.06 -6.10 0.89
C TYR A 52 16.84 -5.54 -0.50
N VAL A 53 16.25 -6.34 -1.39
CA VAL A 53 15.81 -5.90 -2.72
C VAL A 53 14.30 -6.12 -2.81
N LEU A 54 13.56 -5.05 -3.04
CA LEU A 54 12.11 -5.02 -3.08
C LEU A 54 11.67 -4.51 -4.47
N ASP A 55 10.83 -5.29 -5.14
CA ASP A 55 10.27 -4.96 -6.44
C ASP A 55 8.77 -4.72 -6.31
N GLU A 56 8.33 -3.49 -6.59
CA GLU A 56 6.94 -3.01 -6.46
C GLU A 56 6.24 -3.46 -5.16
N PRO A 57 6.84 -3.28 -3.98
CA PRO A 57 6.30 -3.84 -2.74
C PRO A 57 4.95 -3.21 -2.33
N SER A 58 4.58 -2.07 -2.88
CA SER A 58 3.28 -1.44 -2.62
C SER A 58 2.18 -1.83 -3.62
N ALA A 59 2.46 -2.72 -4.59
CA ALA A 59 1.49 -3.11 -5.59
C ALA A 59 0.24 -3.75 -4.96
N ASN A 60 -0.94 -3.28 -5.38
CA ASN A 60 -2.24 -3.76 -4.90
C ASN A 60 -2.52 -3.59 -3.38
N LEU A 61 -1.68 -2.83 -2.67
CA LEU A 61 -1.92 -2.48 -1.28
C LEU A 61 -2.89 -1.29 -1.16
N ASP A 62 -3.75 -1.34 -0.16
CA ASP A 62 -4.51 -0.17 0.29
C ASP A 62 -3.63 0.75 1.16
N ILE A 63 -4.18 1.90 1.53
CA ILE A 63 -3.44 2.93 2.27
C ILE A 63 -2.89 2.39 3.59
N GLY A 64 -3.70 1.63 4.35
CA GLY A 64 -3.27 1.07 5.63
C GLY A 64 -2.13 0.05 5.48
N ALA A 65 -2.20 -0.81 4.45
CA ALA A 65 -1.14 -1.77 4.15
C ALA A 65 0.15 -1.08 3.67
N VAL A 66 0.05 0.05 2.94
CA VAL A 66 1.22 0.86 2.55
C VAL A 66 1.90 1.48 3.77
N GLU A 67 1.14 1.99 4.75
CA GLU A 67 1.70 2.52 6.00
C GLU A 67 2.41 1.41 6.82
N THR A 68 1.83 0.21 6.85
CA THR A 68 2.47 -0.95 7.48
C THR A 68 3.79 -1.29 6.79
N LEU A 69 3.81 -1.35 5.46
CA LEU A 69 5.02 -1.59 4.67
C LEU A 69 6.08 -0.52 4.93
N LYS A 70 5.68 0.77 4.98
CA LYS A 70 6.58 1.88 5.31
C LYS A 70 7.25 1.68 6.67
N ALA A 71 6.47 1.34 7.70
CA ALA A 71 7.00 1.08 9.04
C ALA A 71 8.00 -0.10 9.05
N GLN A 72 7.72 -1.17 8.29
CA GLN A 72 8.61 -2.32 8.13
C GLN A 72 9.93 -1.93 7.45
N ILE A 73 9.89 -1.12 6.39
CA ILE A 73 11.09 -0.59 5.71
C ILE A 73 11.90 0.28 6.65
N GLN A 74 11.24 1.15 7.41
CA GLN A 74 11.88 2.00 8.40
C GLN A 74 12.61 1.17 9.47
N GLN A 75 12.00 0.09 9.93
CA GLN A 75 12.61 -0.82 10.91
C GLN A 75 13.89 -1.48 10.37
N ILE A 76 13.93 -1.88 9.10
CA ILE A 76 15.12 -2.41 8.44
C ILE A 76 16.22 -1.33 8.39
N LYS A 77 15.85 -0.11 7.98
CA LYS A 77 16.79 1.03 7.89
C LYS A 77 17.42 1.36 9.25
N LEU A 78 16.63 1.34 10.33
CA LEU A 78 17.10 1.56 11.70
C LEU A 78 18.09 0.49 12.17
N GLN A 79 18.03 -0.71 11.61
CA GLN A 79 19.02 -1.78 11.88
C GLN A 79 20.33 -1.62 11.07
N GLY A 80 20.49 -0.53 10.32
CA GLY A 80 21.66 -0.27 9.50
C GLY A 80 21.79 -1.14 8.24
N LYS A 81 20.69 -1.75 7.81
CA LYS A 81 20.67 -2.57 6.59
C LYS A 81 20.50 -1.70 5.35
N SER A 82 21.01 -2.19 4.22
CA SER A 82 20.82 -1.56 2.92
C SER A 82 19.52 -2.04 2.26
N ILE A 83 18.82 -1.13 1.59
CA ILE A 83 17.56 -1.43 0.91
C ILE A 83 17.60 -0.84 -0.48
N VAL A 84 17.27 -1.65 -1.48
CA VAL A 84 17.04 -1.23 -2.87
C VAL A 84 15.57 -1.48 -3.19
N ILE A 85 14.87 -0.46 -3.64
CA ILE A 85 13.42 -0.54 -3.93
C ILE A 85 13.19 -0.06 -5.35
N ALA A 86 12.60 -0.91 -6.20
CA ALA A 86 11.98 -0.49 -7.45
C ALA A 86 10.51 -0.21 -7.17
N GLU A 87 10.03 1.01 -7.48
CA GLU A 87 8.69 1.44 -7.09
C GLU A 87 8.15 2.54 -8.00
N HIS A 88 6.84 2.51 -8.24
CA HIS A 88 6.12 3.55 -8.96
C HIS A 88 5.44 4.57 -8.02
N ARG A 89 5.14 4.17 -6.78
CA ARG A 89 4.48 5.00 -5.76
C ARG A 89 5.50 5.51 -4.76
N LEU A 90 6.20 6.58 -5.10
CA LEU A 90 7.33 7.06 -4.30
C LEU A 90 6.90 7.93 -3.09
N TYR A 91 5.64 8.38 -3.03
CA TYR A 91 5.16 9.32 -2.02
C TYR A 91 5.34 8.83 -0.57
N TYR A 92 5.21 7.53 -0.30
CA TYR A 92 5.35 6.97 1.04
C TYR A 92 6.81 6.75 1.47
N LEU A 93 7.75 6.85 0.53
CA LEU A 93 9.19 6.65 0.77
C LEU A 93 9.99 7.96 0.88
N THR A 94 9.39 9.11 0.57
CA THR A 94 10.10 10.40 0.46
C THR A 94 10.90 10.79 1.69
N ASP A 95 10.47 10.37 2.87
CA ASP A 95 11.15 10.59 4.16
C ASP A 95 12.15 9.48 4.53
N LEU A 96 12.14 8.35 3.82
CA LEU A 96 13.01 7.20 4.09
C LEU A 96 14.17 7.05 3.11
N ILE A 97 14.00 7.49 1.85
CA ILE A 97 15.02 7.36 0.81
C ILE A 97 16.24 8.23 1.11
N ASP A 98 17.41 7.76 0.71
CA ASP A 98 18.67 8.53 0.78
C ASP A 98 19.09 8.98 -0.62
N ARG A 99 18.80 8.15 -1.65
CA ARG A 99 19.17 8.37 -3.04
C ARG A 99 18.12 7.77 -3.98
N VAL A 100 17.87 8.44 -5.10
CA VAL A 100 16.96 7.94 -6.16
C VAL A 100 17.74 7.87 -7.48
N ILE A 101 17.58 6.76 -8.21
CA ILE A 101 18.05 6.61 -9.57
C ILE A 101 16.86 6.42 -10.50
N VAL A 102 16.85 7.16 -11.60
CA VAL A 102 15.87 7.02 -12.67
C VAL A 102 16.53 6.24 -13.81
N ILE A 103 15.90 5.14 -14.19
CA ILE A 103 16.37 4.26 -15.26
C ILE A 103 15.46 4.44 -16.47
N ALA A 104 16.04 4.73 -17.61
CA ALA A 104 15.37 4.75 -18.90
C ALA A 104 16.26 4.08 -19.96
N ASP A 105 15.64 3.35 -20.88
CA ASP A 105 16.31 2.66 -22.00
C ASP A 105 17.52 1.82 -21.58
N GLY A 106 17.47 1.21 -20.38
CA GLY A 106 18.53 0.34 -19.85
C GLY A 106 19.73 1.08 -19.26
N HIS A 107 19.66 2.41 -19.08
CA HIS A 107 20.73 3.21 -18.47
C HIS A 107 20.21 4.02 -17.28
N ILE A 108 21.14 4.45 -16.42
CA ILE A 108 20.85 5.48 -15.41
C ILE A 108 20.73 6.80 -16.14
N GLU A 109 19.50 7.34 -16.22
CA GLU A 109 19.23 8.63 -16.84
C GLU A 109 19.56 9.78 -15.89
N LYS A 110 19.15 9.64 -14.63
CA LYS A 110 19.37 10.65 -13.59
C LYS A 110 19.58 9.99 -12.23
N GLU A 111 20.27 10.72 -11.38
CA GLU A 111 20.47 10.39 -9.99
C GLU A 111 20.19 11.62 -9.14
N PHE A 112 19.49 11.41 -8.01
CA PHE A 112 19.09 12.46 -7.09
C PHE A 112 19.44 12.08 -5.67
N THR A 113 19.90 13.05 -4.88
CA THR A 113 19.82 12.98 -3.43
C THR A 113 18.36 13.06 -2.98
N ARG A 114 18.10 12.72 -1.73
CA ARG A 114 16.75 12.87 -1.14
C ARG A 114 16.24 14.30 -1.30
N GLU A 115 17.07 15.30 -0.99
CA GLU A 115 16.69 16.71 -1.00
C GLU A 115 16.32 17.17 -2.41
N GLU A 116 17.15 16.87 -3.41
CA GLU A 116 16.86 17.17 -4.81
C GLU A 116 15.57 16.51 -5.28
N PHE A 117 15.37 15.23 -4.93
CA PHE A 117 14.19 14.48 -5.36
C PHE A 117 12.89 15.02 -4.74
N THR A 118 12.89 15.32 -3.44
CA THR A 118 11.70 15.84 -2.74
C THR A 118 11.31 17.25 -3.17
N ASN A 119 12.25 18.01 -3.75
CA ASN A 119 12.01 19.36 -4.28
C ASN A 119 11.55 19.36 -5.75
N LEU A 120 11.47 18.19 -6.42
CA LEU A 120 10.95 18.12 -7.79
C LEU A 120 9.51 18.57 -7.86
N THR A 121 9.23 19.37 -8.89
CA THR A 121 7.86 19.75 -9.23
C THR A 121 7.11 18.59 -9.88
N ASN A 122 5.78 18.62 -9.84
CA ASN A 122 4.97 17.62 -10.52
C ASN A 122 5.24 17.58 -12.04
N GLU A 123 5.55 18.74 -12.63
CA GLU A 123 5.88 18.81 -14.06
C GLU A 123 7.21 18.11 -14.39
N GLU A 124 8.22 18.26 -13.54
CA GLU A 124 9.49 17.55 -13.68
C GLU A 124 9.33 16.05 -13.49
N CYS A 125 8.54 15.63 -12.51
CA CYS A 125 8.20 14.21 -12.32
C CYS A 125 7.53 13.63 -13.57
N HIS A 126 6.53 14.32 -14.12
CA HIS A 126 5.82 13.86 -15.31
C HIS A 126 6.71 13.79 -16.55
N LYS A 127 7.63 14.74 -16.76
CA LYS A 127 8.60 14.70 -17.86
C LYS A 127 9.52 13.48 -17.82
N MET A 128 9.79 12.97 -16.63
CA MET A 128 10.58 11.76 -16.39
C MET A 128 9.72 10.48 -16.34
N GLY A 129 8.43 10.57 -16.64
CA GLY A 129 7.51 9.43 -16.52
C GLY A 129 7.21 8.98 -15.08
N LEU A 130 7.60 9.78 -14.09
CA LEU A 130 7.37 9.50 -12.69
C LEU A 130 5.97 9.95 -12.26
N ARG A 131 5.41 9.26 -11.28
CA ARG A 131 4.19 9.72 -10.62
C ARG A 131 4.49 10.91 -9.71
N SER A 132 3.49 11.78 -9.53
CA SER A 132 3.59 12.91 -8.59
C SER A 132 3.96 12.44 -7.19
N LEU A 133 4.86 13.16 -6.53
CA LEU A 133 5.26 12.92 -5.14
C LEU A 133 4.19 13.40 -4.16
N THR A 134 3.30 14.27 -4.61
CA THR A 134 2.16 14.77 -3.86
C THR A 134 0.86 14.36 -4.53
N VAL A 135 -0.15 14.02 -3.75
CA VAL A 135 -1.50 13.77 -4.28
C VAL A 135 -2.12 15.13 -4.59
N PRO A 136 -2.42 15.46 -5.87
CA PRO A 136 -3.07 16.72 -6.20
C PRO A 136 -4.49 16.72 -5.62
N VAL A 137 -4.79 17.64 -4.72
CA VAL A 137 -6.14 17.86 -4.22
C VAL A 137 -6.83 18.84 -5.17
N HIS A 138 -7.42 18.32 -6.25
CA HIS A 138 -8.34 19.09 -7.07
C HIS A 138 -9.77 18.78 -6.63
N ILE A 139 -10.33 19.67 -5.83
CA ILE A 139 -11.77 19.66 -5.50
C ILE A 139 -12.46 20.55 -6.53
N GLY A 140 -12.80 19.99 -7.67
CA GLY A 140 -13.71 20.61 -8.62
C GLY A 140 -15.14 20.28 -8.21
N HIS A 141 -15.90 21.27 -7.74
CA HIS A 141 -17.34 21.13 -7.61
C HIS A 141 -17.99 21.50 -8.95
N THR A 142 -18.45 20.51 -9.69
CA THR A 142 -19.42 20.73 -10.78
C THR A 142 -20.81 20.48 -10.20
N SER A 143 -21.53 21.56 -9.90
CA SER A 143 -22.98 21.49 -9.69
C SER A 143 -23.64 21.34 -11.07
N ALA A 144 -23.96 20.14 -11.47
CA ALA A 144 -24.85 19.92 -12.60
C ALA A 144 -26.30 19.85 -12.04
N ASP A 145 -27.18 20.67 -12.54
CA ASP A 145 -28.63 20.50 -12.38
C ASP A 145 -29.03 19.22 -13.17
N SER A 146 -29.07 18.11 -12.47
CA SER A 146 -29.32 16.80 -13.10
C SER A 146 -30.70 16.29 -12.74
N THR A 147 -31.41 15.76 -13.76
CA THR A 147 -32.78 15.26 -13.63
C THR A 147 -32.86 13.76 -13.33
N GLY A 148 -31.77 13.03 -13.46
CA GLY A 148 -31.67 11.61 -13.14
C GLY A 148 -30.89 11.36 -11.85
N THR A 149 -31.33 10.42 -11.03
CA THR A 149 -30.64 10.05 -9.78
C THR A 149 -30.72 8.54 -9.61
N LEU A 150 -29.55 7.91 -9.36
CA LEU A 150 -29.50 6.57 -8.78
C LEU A 150 -29.62 6.71 -7.26
N GLU A 151 -30.64 6.09 -6.68
CA GLU A 151 -30.89 6.13 -5.26
C GLU A 151 -30.86 4.71 -4.66
N ILE A 152 -30.05 4.50 -3.67
CA ILE A 152 -29.96 3.26 -2.90
C ILE A 152 -30.51 3.56 -1.51
N LYS A 153 -31.52 2.81 -1.10
CA LYS A 153 -32.18 2.95 0.22
C LYS A 153 -32.19 1.61 0.95
N HIS A 154 -31.83 1.64 2.22
CA HIS A 154 -31.91 0.50 3.13
C HIS A 154 -31.26 -0.78 2.60
N LEU A 155 -30.14 -0.64 1.84
CA LEU A 155 -29.44 -1.80 1.28
C LEU A 155 -28.76 -2.58 2.39
N THR A 156 -29.22 -3.80 2.63
CA THR A 156 -28.60 -4.76 3.53
C THR A 156 -28.12 -5.98 2.74
N VAL A 157 -26.83 -6.27 2.80
CA VAL A 157 -26.21 -7.41 2.12
C VAL A 157 -25.54 -8.32 3.14
N LYS A 158 -25.87 -9.61 3.09
CA LYS A 158 -25.30 -10.64 3.96
C LYS A 158 -24.62 -11.72 3.12
N ASN A 159 -23.49 -12.20 3.61
CA ASN A 159 -22.83 -13.39 3.09
C ASN A 159 -22.78 -14.44 4.20
N LYS A 160 -23.60 -15.49 4.10
CA LYS A 160 -23.81 -16.50 5.15
C LYS A 160 -24.23 -15.82 6.47
N LYS A 161 -23.36 -15.83 7.49
CA LYS A 161 -23.58 -15.23 8.81
C LYS A 161 -23.00 -13.83 8.97
N HIS A 162 -22.26 -13.32 7.97
CA HIS A 162 -21.63 -12.00 8.04
C HIS A 162 -22.45 -10.97 7.30
N ILE A 163 -22.78 -9.86 7.97
CA ILE A 163 -23.40 -8.69 7.37
C ILE A 163 -22.25 -7.90 6.71
N ILE A 164 -22.37 -7.67 5.39
CA ILE A 164 -21.39 -6.87 4.63
C ILE A 164 -21.80 -5.41 4.68
N PHE A 165 -23.08 -5.13 4.45
CA PHE A 165 -23.71 -3.82 4.56
C PHE A 165 -25.00 -3.96 5.37
N GLU A 166 -25.29 -2.97 6.19
CA GLU A 166 -26.52 -2.87 6.95
C GLU A 166 -27.07 -1.45 6.78
N ASP A 167 -28.28 -1.37 6.27
CA ASP A 167 -29.00 -0.11 6.07
C ASP A 167 -28.20 0.97 5.30
N LEU A 168 -27.49 0.58 4.24
CA LEU A 168 -26.71 1.49 3.44
C LEU A 168 -27.63 2.38 2.59
N ASN A 169 -27.45 3.69 2.70
CA ASN A 169 -28.23 4.69 2.00
C ASN A 169 -27.28 5.69 1.31
N PHE A 170 -27.47 5.92 0.01
CA PHE A 170 -26.78 6.97 -0.74
C PHE A 170 -27.47 7.25 -2.07
N SER A 171 -27.14 8.37 -2.70
CA SER A 171 -27.60 8.71 -4.04
C SER A 171 -26.47 9.25 -4.90
N VAL A 172 -26.63 9.09 -6.23
CA VAL A 172 -25.70 9.62 -7.24
C VAL A 172 -26.53 10.31 -8.30
N SER A 173 -26.37 11.61 -8.46
CA SER A 173 -27.05 12.39 -9.49
C SER A 173 -26.39 12.19 -10.86
N GLU A 174 -27.16 12.38 -11.92
CA GLU A 174 -26.66 12.34 -13.31
C GLU A 174 -25.45 13.30 -13.47
N GLY A 175 -24.43 12.86 -14.19
CA GLY A 175 -23.20 13.62 -14.39
C GLY A 175 -22.21 13.63 -13.20
N ASN A 176 -22.59 13.06 -12.06
CA ASN A 176 -21.71 12.96 -10.90
C ASN A 176 -20.93 11.64 -10.84
N ILE A 177 -19.73 11.70 -10.26
CA ILE A 177 -18.91 10.53 -9.96
C ILE A 177 -18.91 10.32 -8.45
N LEU A 178 -19.41 9.16 -8.01
CA LEU A 178 -19.34 8.73 -6.61
C LEU A 178 -18.14 7.82 -6.40
N GLY A 179 -17.17 8.26 -5.61
CA GLY A 179 -16.04 7.43 -5.19
C GLY A 179 -16.42 6.57 -3.96
N VAL A 180 -16.30 5.24 -4.08
CA VAL A 180 -16.48 4.32 -2.94
C VAL A 180 -15.12 3.91 -2.41
N LEU A 181 -14.74 4.46 -1.26
CA LEU A 181 -13.44 4.25 -0.63
C LEU A 181 -13.59 3.41 0.63
N ARG A 182 -12.76 2.40 0.77
CA ARG A 182 -12.59 1.59 1.99
C ARG A 182 -11.40 0.64 1.83
N GLU A 183 -10.97 0.04 2.95
CA GLU A 183 -9.94 -1.00 2.98
C GLU A 183 -10.26 -2.20 2.07
N ASN A 184 -9.23 -2.98 1.72
CA ASN A 184 -9.42 -4.20 0.93
C ASN A 184 -10.23 -5.24 1.74
N GLY A 185 -11.11 -5.97 1.05
CA GLY A 185 -12.00 -6.94 1.69
C GLY A 185 -13.28 -6.37 2.29
N ALA A 186 -13.47 -5.05 2.34
CA ALA A 186 -14.62 -4.40 2.97
C ALA A 186 -15.93 -4.44 2.15
N GLY A 187 -16.00 -5.24 1.09
CA GLY A 187 -17.23 -5.45 0.31
C GLY A 187 -17.46 -4.50 -0.86
N LYS A 188 -16.47 -3.66 -1.27
CA LYS A 188 -16.63 -2.75 -2.44
C LYS A 188 -17.14 -3.45 -3.70
N THR A 189 -16.54 -4.60 -4.03
CA THR A 189 -16.96 -5.41 -5.19
C THR A 189 -18.38 -5.97 -5.03
N THR A 190 -18.81 -6.24 -3.79
CA THR A 190 -20.16 -6.71 -3.50
C THR A 190 -21.19 -5.61 -3.72
N LEU A 191 -20.84 -4.35 -3.44
CA LEU A 191 -21.72 -3.21 -3.72
C LEU A 191 -21.90 -2.98 -5.22
N MET A 192 -20.88 -3.31 -6.05
CA MET A 192 -20.91 -3.10 -7.50
C MET A 192 -21.57 -4.23 -8.28
N ARG A 193 -21.96 -5.32 -7.62
CA ARG A 193 -22.66 -6.48 -8.22
C ARG A 193 -24.15 -6.49 -7.90
#